data_4b81bbec3c880d67b73daa7a72acc2e5
#
_entry.id   4b81bbec3c880d67b73daa7a72acc2e5
#
_cell.length_a   1.000
_cell.length_b   1.000
_cell.length_c   1.000
_cell.angle_alpha   90.00
_cell.angle_beta   90.00
_cell.angle_gamma   90.00
#
_symmetry.space_group_name_H-M   'P 1'
#
loop_
_entity.id
_entity.type
_entity.pdbx_description
1 polymer ?
#
loop_
_entity_poly.entity_id
_entity_poly.type
_entity_poly.pdbx_seq_one_letter_code
_entity_poly.pdbx_strand_id
1 'polypeptide(L)' 'MSSFNPELRRQVIAIYKELLYLGREYPLGYSFFRPRLHKAFMSRAAERDEDKIRSGIKQAEFVKKEIEAL' A
#
# COMPACT_ATOMS: atom_id res chain seq x y z
N MET A 1 -12.04 8.80 -21.30
CA MET A 1 -12.66 8.65 -20.01
C MET A 1 -11.77 7.88 -19.06
N SER A 2 -11.66 8.34 -17.85
CA SER A 2 -10.85 7.65 -16.86
C SER A 2 -11.58 6.41 -16.36
N SER A 3 -10.90 5.28 -16.32
CA SER A 3 -11.44 4.06 -15.76
C SER A 3 -11.02 3.88 -14.29
N PHE A 4 -10.28 4.83 -13.75
CA PHE A 4 -9.77 4.75 -12.39
C PHE A 4 -10.43 5.82 -11.53
N ASN A 5 -11.01 5.40 -10.40
CA ASN A 5 -11.65 6.31 -9.45
C ASN A 5 -10.57 7.17 -8.77
N PRO A 6 -10.61 8.52 -8.95
CA PRO A 6 -9.58 9.39 -8.36
C PRO A 6 -9.50 9.30 -6.85
N GLU A 7 -10.62 9.05 -6.17
CA GLU A 7 -10.63 8.94 -4.73
C GLU A 7 -9.88 7.68 -4.27
N LEU A 8 -10.12 6.56 -4.94
CA LEU A 8 -9.41 5.33 -4.63
C LEU A 8 -7.92 5.47 -4.92
N ARG A 9 -7.58 6.16 -6.01
CA ARG A 9 -6.18 6.41 -6.33
C ARG A 9 -5.50 7.19 -5.22
N ARG A 10 -6.15 8.22 -4.70
CA ARG A 10 -5.60 9.00 -3.59
C ARG A 10 -5.38 8.14 -2.36
N GLN A 11 -6.34 7.26 -2.05
CA GLN A 11 -6.23 6.38 -0.91
C GLN A 11 -5.06 5.41 -1.06
N VAL A 12 -4.87 4.86 -2.26
CA VAL A 12 -3.77 3.96 -2.54
C VAL A 12 -2.43 4.66 -2.32
N ILE A 13 -2.29 5.87 -2.89
CA ILE A 13 -1.05 6.63 -2.76
C ILE A 13 -0.80 6.99 -1.30
N ALA A 14 -1.85 7.40 -0.58
CA ALA A 14 -1.72 7.78 0.82
C ALA A 14 -1.24 6.62 1.68
N ILE A 15 -1.86 5.43 1.51
CA ILE A 15 -1.47 4.28 2.32
C ILE A 15 -0.05 3.81 1.95
N TYR A 16 0.33 3.93 0.67
CA TYR A 16 1.68 3.57 0.25
C TYR A 16 2.72 4.46 0.95
N LYS A 17 2.47 5.77 0.99
CA LYS A 17 3.37 6.71 1.66
C LYS A 17 3.45 6.44 3.16
N GLU A 18 2.32 6.15 3.78
CA GLU A 18 2.30 5.82 5.20
C GLU A 18 3.11 4.57 5.50
N LEU A 19 2.97 3.55 4.66
CA LEU A 19 3.73 2.31 4.84
C LEU A 19 5.21 2.53 4.62
N LEU A 20 5.59 3.36 3.65
CA LEU A 20 7.00 3.71 3.45
C LEU A 20 7.58 4.39 4.69
N TYR A 21 6.82 5.30 5.28
CA TYR A 21 7.25 6.00 6.48
C TYR A 21 7.43 5.02 7.65
N LEU A 22 6.44 4.17 7.86
CA LEU A 22 6.49 3.18 8.93
C LEU A 22 7.58 2.14 8.70
N GLY A 23 7.92 1.89 7.46
CA GLY A 23 8.97 0.93 7.12
C GLY A 23 10.32 1.28 7.71
N ARG A 24 10.53 2.54 8.07
CA ARG A 24 11.76 2.96 8.73
C ARG A 24 11.93 2.32 10.09
N GLU A 25 10.81 1.95 10.72
CA GLU A 25 10.82 1.31 12.03
C GLU A 25 10.78 -0.22 11.93
N TYR A 26 10.79 -0.76 10.73
CA TYR A 26 10.68 -2.19 10.52
C TYR A 26 11.92 -2.91 11.04
N PRO A 27 11.77 -4.00 11.81
CA PRO A 27 12.92 -4.66 12.46
C PRO A 27 13.99 -5.14 11.49
N LEU A 28 13.60 -5.57 10.28
CA LEU A 28 14.55 -6.06 9.28
C LEU A 28 15.16 -4.93 8.45
N GLY A 29 14.74 -3.69 8.74
CA GLY A 29 15.30 -2.52 8.09
C GLY A 29 14.53 -2.05 6.87
N TYR A 30 14.70 -0.77 6.57
CA TYR A 30 14.00 -0.12 5.47
C TYR A 30 14.40 -0.70 4.11
N SER A 31 15.66 -1.05 3.95
CA SER A 31 16.15 -1.61 2.70
C SER A 31 15.54 -2.98 2.39
N PHE A 32 15.08 -3.70 3.42
CA PHE A 32 14.34 -4.94 3.23
C PHE A 32 12.87 -4.66 2.90
N PHE A 33 12.28 -3.71 3.60
CA PHE A 33 10.84 -3.43 3.51
C PHE A 33 10.46 -2.72 2.21
N ARG A 34 11.23 -1.71 1.81
CA ARG A 34 10.89 -0.84 0.68
C ARG A 34 10.70 -1.59 -0.64
N PRO A 35 11.63 -2.47 -1.05
CA PRO A 35 11.46 -3.18 -2.33
C PRO A 35 10.24 -4.09 -2.33
N ARG A 36 9.94 -4.72 -1.20
CA ARG A 36 8.78 -5.60 -1.09
C ARG A 36 7.48 -4.82 -1.19
N LEU A 37 7.42 -3.67 -0.52
CA LEU A 37 6.26 -2.80 -0.59
C LEU A 37 6.04 -2.28 -2.01
N HIS A 38 7.11 -1.82 -2.63
CA HIS A 38 7.05 -1.31 -4.00
C HIS A 38 6.55 -2.37 -4.96
N LYS A 39 7.09 -3.58 -4.86
CA LYS A 39 6.68 -4.68 -5.72
C LYS A 39 5.21 -5.02 -5.52
N ALA A 40 4.75 -5.06 -4.28
CA ALA A 40 3.36 -5.38 -3.98
C ALA A 40 2.41 -4.35 -4.60
N PHE A 41 2.74 -3.07 -4.50
CA PHE A 41 1.89 -2.02 -5.08
C PHE A 41 1.97 -2.01 -6.61
N MET A 42 3.15 -2.21 -7.17
CA MET A 42 3.31 -2.22 -8.62
C MET A 42 2.62 -3.40 -9.27
N SER A 43 2.58 -4.55 -8.59
CA SER A 43 1.90 -5.72 -9.13
C SER A 43 0.39 -5.50 -9.27
N ARG A 44 -0.15 -4.51 -8.57
CA ARG A 44 -1.58 -4.19 -8.63
C ARG A 44 -1.86 -2.84 -9.31
N ALA A 45 -0.83 -2.21 -9.87
CA ALA A 45 -0.97 -0.88 -10.46
C ALA A 45 -1.95 -0.84 -11.63
N ALA A 46 -2.13 -1.97 -12.33
CA ALA A 46 -3.03 -2.05 -13.48
C ALA A 46 -4.45 -2.49 -13.10
N GLU A 47 -4.71 -2.73 -11.80
CA GLU A 47 -6.03 -3.19 -11.38
C GLU A 47 -7.07 -2.10 -11.60
N ARG A 48 -8.20 -2.48 -12.22
CA ARG A 48 -9.29 -1.54 -12.53
C ARG A 48 -10.57 -1.86 -11.77
N ASP A 49 -10.66 -3.05 -11.19
CA ASP A 49 -11.84 -3.46 -10.42
C ASP A 49 -11.80 -2.75 -9.07
N GLU A 50 -12.80 -1.87 -8.83
CA GLU A 50 -12.84 -1.09 -7.59
C GLU A 50 -12.93 -1.95 -6.34
N ASP A 51 -13.63 -3.07 -6.41
CA ASP A 51 -13.73 -3.95 -5.26
C ASP A 51 -12.37 -4.55 -4.90
N LYS A 52 -11.59 -4.90 -5.91
CA LYS A 52 -10.24 -5.42 -5.68
C LYS A 52 -9.31 -4.34 -5.16
N ILE A 53 -9.48 -3.10 -5.64
CA ILE A 53 -8.68 -1.98 -5.16
C ILE A 53 -8.99 -1.72 -3.68
N ARG A 54 -10.28 -1.69 -3.32
CA ARG A 54 -10.69 -1.49 -1.93
C ARG A 54 -10.19 -2.61 -1.02
N SER A 55 -10.25 -3.84 -1.52
CA SER A 55 -9.74 -4.99 -0.79
C SER A 55 -8.24 -4.86 -0.54
N GLY A 56 -7.50 -4.39 -1.55
CA GLY A 56 -6.07 -4.15 -1.42
C GLY A 56 -5.76 -3.07 -0.40
N ILE A 57 -6.55 -2.01 -0.37
CA ILE A 57 -6.39 -0.93 0.61
C ILE A 57 -6.61 -1.46 2.02
N LYS A 58 -7.65 -2.27 2.22
CA LYS A 58 -7.92 -2.87 3.53
C LYS A 58 -6.76 -3.74 3.99
N GLN A 59 -6.19 -4.53 3.07
CA GLN A 59 -5.06 -5.36 3.38
C GLN A 59 -3.84 -4.51 3.76
N ALA A 60 -3.63 -3.42 3.05
CA ALA A 60 -2.52 -2.51 3.36
C ALA A 60 -2.71 -1.85 4.73
N GLU A 61 -3.94 -1.49 5.06
CA GLU A 61 -4.24 -0.94 6.38
C GLU A 61 -4.00 -1.95 7.49
N PHE A 62 -4.29 -3.21 7.22
CA PHE A 62 -4.02 -4.28 8.16
C PHE A 62 -2.51 -4.42 8.41
N VAL A 63 -1.73 -4.39 7.34
CA VAL A 63 -0.26 -4.45 7.45
C VAL A 63 0.25 -3.25 8.25
N LYS A 64 -0.32 -2.07 7.99
CA LYS A 64 0.05 -0.86 8.74
C LYS A 64 -0.15 -1.05 10.23
N LYS A 65 -1.29 -1.60 10.62
CA LYS A 65 -1.59 -1.85 12.03
C LYS A 65 -0.60 -2.84 12.65
N GLU A 66 -0.23 -3.86 11.89
CA GLU A 66 0.74 -4.84 12.36
C GLU A 66 2.10 -4.20 12.61
N ILE A 67 2.53 -3.32 11.71
CA ILE A 67 3.80 -2.63 11.86
C ILE A 67 3.75 -1.68 13.06
N GLU A 68 2.64 -0.98 13.24
CA GLU A 68 2.48 -0.07 14.36
C GLU A 68 2.50 -0.80 15.71
N ALA A 69 2.14 -2.08 15.70
CA ALA A 69 2.12 -2.90 16.91
C ALA A 69 3.50 -3.49 17.27
N LEU A 70 4.45 -3.39 16.36
CA LEU A 70 5.82 -3.86 16.65
C LEU A 70 6.50 -2.97 17.72
#